data_60dd02785966abf21f5874466ceabe7f
#
_entry.id   60dd02785966abf21f5874466ceabe7f
#
_cell.length_a   1.000
_cell.length_b   1.000
_cell.length_c   1.000
_cell.angle_alpha   90.00
_cell.angle_beta   90.00
_cell.angle_gamma   90.00
#
_symmetry.space_group_name_H-M   'P 1'
#
loop_
_entity.id
_entity.type
_entity.pdbx_description
1 polymer ?
#
loop_
_entity_poly.entity_id
_entity_poly.type
_entity_poly.pdbx_seq_one_letter_code
_entity_poly.pdbx_strand_id
1 'polypeptide(L)'
;MSAIVDVIAREILDSRGNPTVEADVLLESGVMGRAAVPSGASTGSREAIELRDGDKSRFLGKGVLRAVENVNTEIAEAIIGLDAEEQAFIDRTLIELDGTENKSRLGANAMLAVSMAVAKAAAEEAGLPLYRYFGGSSPMVMPVPMMNVINGGEHANNSLDIQECMIMPVSMGSFREALRCGAEIFQHLKKIVDAKGYPTTVGDEGGFAPNVSGTEEALNLIQEAIVAAGYVPGQDVLLALDCAASEFYKNGKYELKGEGLSLTAEGFTDYLETLCDKFPIVSIEDAMAEGDWEGWKILTDRLGKRVQLVGDDLFVTNTRILAQGIEQGVANSILIKINQIGTLTETFAAVEMAKLAGYTAVISHRSGETDDSTIADIAVGLRAMQIKTGSLSRSDRISKYNQLLRIEEDLGDTAFYPGKRAFYNLR
;
A
#
# COMPACT_ATOMS: atom_id res chain seq x y z
N MET A 1 31.31 -10.97 8.68
CA MET A 1 30.59 -10.83 9.96
C MET A 1 29.54 -9.73 9.80
N SER A 2 28.32 -10.03 10.15
CA SER A 2 27.13 -9.19 9.92
C SER A 2 26.90 -8.12 11.01
N ALA A 3 27.93 -7.84 11.84
CA ALA A 3 27.82 -6.81 12.87
C ALA A 3 27.66 -5.42 12.23
N ILE A 4 26.70 -4.65 12.74
CA ILE A 4 26.47 -3.25 12.35
C ILE A 4 27.60 -2.41 12.92
N VAL A 5 28.30 -1.63 12.09
CA VAL A 5 29.39 -0.75 12.52
C VAL A 5 29.05 0.72 12.40
N ASP A 6 28.09 1.08 11.56
CA ASP A 6 27.63 2.47 11.40
C ASP A 6 26.19 2.56 10.93
N VAL A 7 25.50 3.64 11.34
CA VAL A 7 24.12 3.94 10.96
C VAL A 7 24.03 5.45 10.69
N ILE A 8 23.68 5.84 9.47
CA ILE A 8 23.61 7.25 9.08
C ILE A 8 22.28 7.52 8.40
N ALA A 9 21.55 8.52 8.87
CA ALA A 9 20.34 9.00 8.22
C ALA A 9 20.49 10.41 7.67
N ARG A 10 19.65 10.72 6.72
CA ARG A 10 19.52 12.04 6.09
C ARG A 10 18.08 12.36 5.72
N GLU A 11 17.80 13.65 5.55
CA GLU A 11 16.57 14.16 4.98
C GLU A 11 16.67 14.14 3.46
N ILE A 12 15.70 13.48 2.77
CA ILE A 12 15.56 13.49 1.31
C ILE A 12 14.15 13.99 0.95
N LEU A 13 13.83 14.12 -0.33
CA LEU A 13 12.49 14.51 -0.78
C LEU A 13 11.69 13.30 -1.29
N ASP A 14 10.41 13.26 -0.94
CA ASP A 14 9.44 12.32 -1.50
C ASP A 14 8.88 12.78 -2.85
N SER A 15 8.02 11.99 -3.47
CA SER A 15 7.39 12.25 -4.77
C SER A 15 6.49 13.51 -4.81
N ARG A 16 6.16 14.06 -3.64
CA ARG A 16 5.38 15.30 -3.49
C ARG A 16 6.25 16.51 -3.17
N GLY A 17 7.59 16.31 -3.07
CA GLY A 17 8.54 17.36 -2.68
C GLY A 17 8.54 17.65 -1.18
N ASN A 18 7.97 16.78 -0.35
CA ASN A 18 8.06 16.87 1.10
C ASN A 18 9.26 16.08 1.62
N PRO A 19 9.88 16.53 2.74
CA PRO A 19 10.98 15.78 3.36
C PRO A 19 10.53 14.40 3.86
N THR A 20 11.43 13.42 3.72
CA THR A 20 11.33 12.09 4.35
C THR A 20 12.70 11.60 4.78
N VAL A 21 12.74 10.48 5.50
CA VAL A 21 13.96 9.90 6.08
C VAL A 21 14.53 8.83 5.15
N GLU A 22 15.84 8.91 4.88
CA GLU A 22 16.63 7.83 4.30
C GLU A 22 17.73 7.43 5.29
N ALA A 23 17.96 6.11 5.47
CA ALA A 23 19.02 5.60 6.32
C ALA A 23 19.93 4.62 5.58
N ASP A 24 21.21 4.67 5.93
CA ASP A 24 22.25 3.71 5.55
C ASP A 24 22.65 2.91 6.79
N VAL A 25 22.78 1.60 6.65
CA VAL A 25 23.36 0.71 7.66
C VAL A 25 24.59 0.03 7.05
N LEU A 26 25.75 0.21 7.68
CA LEU A 26 27.03 -0.36 7.25
C LEU A 26 27.40 -1.54 8.16
N LEU A 27 27.81 -2.66 7.53
CA LEU A 27 28.28 -3.85 8.23
C LEU A 27 29.81 -3.89 8.29
N GLU A 28 30.35 -4.67 9.23
CA GLU A 28 31.81 -4.88 9.37
C GLU A 28 32.48 -5.41 8.10
N SER A 29 31.74 -6.16 7.29
CA SER A 29 32.21 -6.66 5.98
C SER A 29 32.38 -5.56 4.92
N GLY A 30 31.84 -4.36 5.15
CA GLY A 30 31.77 -3.26 4.19
C GLY A 30 30.48 -3.25 3.36
N VAL A 31 29.60 -4.21 3.56
CA VAL A 31 28.25 -4.22 2.94
C VAL A 31 27.40 -3.10 3.53
N MET A 32 26.62 -2.44 2.68
CA MET A 32 25.73 -1.34 3.09
C MET A 32 24.30 -1.57 2.57
N GLY A 33 23.34 -1.44 3.45
CA GLY A 33 21.92 -1.36 3.10
C GLY A 33 21.40 0.08 3.17
N ARG A 34 20.64 0.51 2.17
CA ARG A 34 20.00 1.84 2.12
C ARG A 34 18.50 1.72 1.93
N ALA A 35 17.74 2.47 2.72
CA ALA A 35 16.28 2.50 2.61
C ALA A 35 15.70 3.90 2.84
N ALA A 36 14.65 4.23 2.09
CA ALA A 36 13.90 5.47 2.22
C ALA A 36 12.43 5.18 2.57
N VAL A 37 11.86 5.99 3.45
CA VAL A 37 10.52 5.79 4.03
C VAL A 37 9.47 6.55 3.23
N PRO A 38 8.30 5.94 2.92
CA PRO A 38 7.16 6.64 2.33
C PRO A 38 6.40 7.47 3.37
N SER A 39 5.50 8.35 2.88
CA SER A 39 4.68 9.25 3.70
C SER A 39 3.25 9.34 3.18
N GLY A 40 2.24 9.28 4.05
CA GLY A 40 0.83 9.40 3.67
C GLY A 40 0.34 10.83 3.45
N ALA A 41 -0.74 11.00 2.65
CA ALA A 41 -1.54 12.22 2.58
C ALA A 41 -2.75 12.10 3.52
N SER A 42 -3.63 11.13 3.25
CA SER A 42 -4.63 10.65 4.20
C SER A 42 -3.95 9.70 5.19
N THR A 43 -4.27 9.79 6.46
CA THR A 43 -3.68 8.95 7.50
C THR A 43 -4.76 8.49 8.48
N GLY A 44 -4.79 7.20 8.77
CA GLY A 44 -5.64 6.64 9.81
C GLY A 44 -5.27 7.23 11.18
N SER A 45 -6.27 7.54 11.98
CA SER A 45 -6.05 8.20 13.30
C SER A 45 -5.22 7.37 14.28
N ARG A 46 -5.08 6.07 14.01
CA ARG A 46 -4.37 5.10 14.85
C ARG A 46 -3.03 4.65 14.28
N GLU A 47 -2.53 5.28 13.20
CA GLU A 47 -1.21 5.01 12.66
C GLU A 47 -0.09 5.35 13.66
N ALA A 48 1.03 4.63 13.56
CA ALA A 48 2.26 5.04 14.23
C ALA A 48 2.72 6.41 13.71
N ILE A 49 3.32 7.20 14.61
CA ILE A 49 3.59 8.62 14.35
C ILE A 49 4.77 8.79 13.39
N GLU A 50 4.50 9.46 12.28
CA GLU A 50 5.53 10.06 11.44
C GLU A 50 6.05 11.33 12.12
N LEU A 51 7.27 11.30 12.65
CA LEU A 51 7.83 12.42 13.39
C LEU A 51 8.22 13.55 12.45
N ARG A 52 7.56 14.70 12.61
CA ARG A 52 7.81 15.95 11.88
C ARG A 52 8.31 17.03 12.84
N ASP A 53 9.17 17.93 12.32
CA ASP A 53 9.81 18.97 13.15
C ASP A 53 8.81 20.02 13.64
N GLY A 54 7.77 20.33 12.84
CA GLY A 54 6.78 21.36 13.14
C GLY A 54 7.30 22.80 12.94
N ASP A 55 8.57 22.96 12.58
CA ASP A 55 9.18 24.28 12.31
C ASP A 55 8.66 24.85 10.99
N LYS A 56 7.76 25.82 11.07
CA LYS A 56 7.13 26.48 9.92
C LYS A 56 8.10 27.19 8.99
N SER A 57 9.31 27.54 9.48
CA SER A 57 10.36 28.19 8.68
C SER A 57 11.07 27.23 7.72
N ARG A 58 10.94 25.91 7.95
CA ARG A 58 11.50 24.85 7.11
C ARG A 58 10.39 23.93 6.58
N PHE A 59 10.32 23.76 5.25
CA PHE A 59 9.35 22.88 4.60
C PHE A 59 7.90 23.03 5.14
N LEU A 60 7.50 24.25 5.52
CA LEU A 60 6.17 24.55 6.09
C LEU A 60 5.81 23.72 7.33
N GLY A 61 6.81 23.28 8.09
CA GLY A 61 6.66 22.44 9.28
C GLY A 61 6.82 20.93 9.03
N LYS A 62 7.05 20.52 7.77
CA LYS A 62 7.13 19.10 7.39
C LYS A 62 8.56 18.53 7.45
N GLY A 63 9.57 19.27 7.91
CA GLY A 63 10.95 18.79 8.09
C GLY A 63 11.01 17.53 8.95
N VAL A 64 12.07 16.73 8.79
CA VAL A 64 12.28 15.46 9.52
C VAL A 64 13.65 15.39 10.21
N LEU A 65 14.27 16.53 10.50
CA LEU A 65 15.60 16.57 11.12
C LEU A 65 15.62 15.93 12.52
N ARG A 66 14.53 16.03 13.28
CA ARG A 66 14.42 15.36 14.57
C ARG A 66 14.45 13.84 14.42
N ALA A 67 13.74 13.29 13.44
CA ALA A 67 13.78 11.86 13.14
C ALA A 67 15.20 11.44 12.68
N VAL A 68 15.84 12.23 11.82
CA VAL A 68 17.24 12.03 11.38
C VAL A 68 18.20 12.05 12.56
N GLU A 69 18.06 13.01 13.48
CA GLU A 69 18.90 13.09 14.70
C GLU A 69 18.72 11.86 15.57
N ASN A 70 17.47 11.39 15.78
CA ASN A 70 17.18 10.17 16.55
C ASN A 70 17.89 8.94 15.94
N VAL A 71 17.94 8.83 14.59
CA VAL A 71 18.68 7.75 13.94
C VAL A 71 20.19 7.90 14.17
N ASN A 72 20.75 9.10 13.96
CA ASN A 72 22.19 9.35 14.01
C ASN A 72 22.77 9.33 15.43
N THR A 73 21.91 9.28 16.46
CA THR A 73 22.31 9.26 17.88
C THR A 73 21.77 8.02 18.58
N GLU A 74 20.62 8.12 19.22
CA GLU A 74 20.08 7.09 20.11
C GLU A 74 19.89 5.72 19.41
N ILE A 75 19.35 5.72 18.20
CA ILE A 75 19.13 4.47 17.44
C ILE A 75 20.47 3.86 17.06
N ALA A 76 21.39 4.64 16.50
CA ALA A 76 22.73 4.17 16.15
C ALA A 76 23.45 3.57 17.36
N GLU A 77 23.45 4.28 18.49
CA GLU A 77 24.07 3.79 19.75
C GLU A 77 23.47 2.47 20.23
N ALA A 78 22.17 2.26 20.03
CA ALA A 78 21.47 1.07 20.51
C ALA A 78 21.73 -0.17 19.65
N ILE A 79 22.02 -0.02 18.34
CA ILE A 79 22.12 -1.15 17.40
C ILE A 79 23.53 -1.40 16.85
N ILE A 80 24.48 -0.47 17.00
CA ILE A 80 25.87 -0.72 16.64
C ILE A 80 26.42 -1.89 17.46
N GLY A 81 27.05 -2.85 16.77
CA GLY A 81 27.56 -4.09 17.35
C GLY A 81 26.56 -5.24 17.32
N LEU A 82 25.27 -5.00 17.03
CA LEU A 82 24.31 -6.08 16.84
C LEU A 82 24.51 -6.76 15.49
N ASP A 83 24.03 -8.02 15.40
CA ASP A 83 24.03 -8.80 14.18
C ASP A 83 22.85 -8.40 13.29
N ALA A 84 23.12 -7.93 12.07
CA ALA A 84 22.10 -7.49 11.12
C ALA A 84 21.14 -8.63 10.67
N GLU A 85 21.55 -9.89 10.79
CA GLU A 85 20.68 -11.04 10.47
C GLU A 85 19.57 -11.25 11.52
N GLU A 86 19.73 -10.69 12.72
CA GLU A 86 18.77 -10.79 13.82
C GLU A 86 17.68 -9.70 13.76
N GLN A 87 16.99 -9.59 12.60
CA GLN A 87 15.98 -8.55 12.32
C GLN A 87 14.97 -8.36 13.46
N ALA A 88 14.40 -9.46 13.95
CA ALA A 88 13.38 -9.41 15.01
C ALA A 88 13.95 -8.86 16.34
N PHE A 89 15.21 -9.13 16.63
CA PHE A 89 15.88 -8.60 17.82
C PHE A 89 16.14 -7.10 17.67
N ILE A 90 16.60 -6.66 16.49
CA ILE A 90 16.85 -5.25 16.21
C ILE A 90 15.55 -4.46 16.26
N ASP A 91 14.50 -4.92 15.58
CA ASP A 91 13.20 -4.23 15.58
C ASP A 91 12.61 -4.14 17.00
N ARG A 92 12.75 -5.19 17.82
CA ARG A 92 12.36 -5.16 19.22
C ARG A 92 13.19 -4.14 20.02
N THR A 93 14.49 -4.05 19.78
CA THR A 93 15.36 -3.06 20.42
C THR A 93 14.88 -1.64 20.09
N LEU A 94 14.52 -1.37 18.84
CA LEU A 94 13.94 -0.07 18.42
C LEU A 94 12.62 0.24 19.12
N ILE A 95 11.73 -0.75 19.22
CA ILE A 95 10.41 -0.60 19.87
C ILE A 95 10.59 -0.33 21.37
N GLU A 96 11.46 -1.08 22.05
CA GLU A 96 11.76 -0.90 23.48
C GLU A 96 12.45 0.45 23.73
N LEU A 97 13.34 0.88 22.83
CA LEU A 97 14.00 2.18 22.89
C LEU A 97 13.00 3.33 22.76
N ASP A 98 12.04 3.25 21.83
CA ASP A 98 10.96 4.25 21.72
C ASP A 98 10.08 4.26 22.98
N GLY A 99 9.65 3.11 23.44
CA GLY A 99 8.89 2.92 24.68
C GLY A 99 7.47 3.48 24.66
N THR A 100 6.98 3.99 23.52
CA THR A 100 5.61 4.49 23.35
C THR A 100 4.77 3.55 22.47
N GLU A 101 3.46 3.54 22.66
CA GLU A 101 2.57 2.64 21.91
C GLU A 101 2.56 2.94 20.40
N ASN A 102 2.67 4.22 20.04
CA ASN A 102 2.54 4.70 18.65
C ASN A 102 3.84 5.27 18.06
N LYS A 103 5.00 4.91 18.61
CA LYS A 103 6.34 5.36 18.19
C LYS A 103 6.50 6.90 18.16
N SER A 104 5.83 7.60 19.07
CA SER A 104 5.82 9.07 19.08
C SER A 104 7.13 9.70 19.58
N ARG A 105 8.01 8.94 20.24
CA ARG A 105 9.26 9.49 20.77
C ARG A 105 10.36 9.53 19.70
N LEU A 106 10.64 8.43 19.05
CA LEU A 106 11.67 8.34 18.00
C LEU A 106 11.12 8.65 16.60
N GLY A 107 9.87 8.29 16.35
CA GLY A 107 9.20 8.37 15.06
C GLY A 107 9.21 7.04 14.31
N ALA A 108 8.03 6.64 13.83
CA ALA A 108 7.90 5.45 12.98
C ALA A 108 8.75 5.56 11.70
N ASN A 109 8.89 6.76 11.15
CA ASN A 109 9.75 7.03 9.99
C ASN A 109 11.24 6.77 10.29
N ALA A 110 11.75 7.21 11.43
CA ALA A 110 13.12 6.93 11.87
C ALA A 110 13.36 5.43 12.04
N MET A 111 12.46 4.76 12.77
CA MET A 111 12.56 3.32 13.05
C MET A 111 12.46 2.47 11.78
N LEU A 112 11.52 2.77 10.90
CA LEU A 112 11.32 2.03 9.65
C LEU A 112 12.50 2.19 8.69
N ALA A 113 13.06 3.38 8.55
CA ALA A 113 14.24 3.60 7.70
C ALA A 113 15.39 2.67 8.10
N VAL A 114 15.64 2.56 9.39
CA VAL A 114 16.67 1.66 9.94
C VAL A 114 16.29 0.20 9.78
N SER A 115 15.06 -0.20 10.13
CA SER A 115 14.57 -1.58 10.00
C SER A 115 14.72 -2.11 8.57
N MET A 116 14.35 -1.31 7.55
CA MET A 116 14.51 -1.69 6.15
C MET A 116 15.99 -1.70 5.71
N ALA A 117 16.78 -0.73 6.14
CA ALA A 117 18.21 -0.65 5.79
C ALA A 117 19.00 -1.84 6.35
N VAL A 118 18.68 -2.27 7.58
CA VAL A 118 19.24 -3.48 8.19
C VAL A 118 18.90 -4.73 7.37
N ALA A 119 17.63 -4.91 6.99
CA ALA A 119 17.21 -6.05 6.18
C ALA A 119 17.94 -6.10 4.82
N LYS A 120 18.12 -4.95 4.16
CA LYS A 120 18.86 -4.86 2.90
C LYS A 120 20.34 -5.19 3.07
N ALA A 121 20.98 -4.69 4.13
CA ALA A 121 22.36 -5.01 4.45
C ALA A 121 22.54 -6.52 4.73
N ALA A 122 21.66 -7.10 5.53
CA ALA A 122 21.69 -8.52 5.86
C ALA A 122 21.45 -9.42 4.63
N ALA A 123 20.52 -9.04 3.75
CA ALA A 123 20.29 -9.77 2.50
C ALA A 123 21.52 -9.76 1.58
N GLU A 124 22.15 -8.59 1.42
CA GLU A 124 23.39 -8.44 0.63
C GLU A 124 24.54 -9.23 1.23
N GLU A 125 24.74 -9.17 2.55
CA GLU A 125 25.75 -9.97 3.29
C GLU A 125 25.54 -11.47 3.09
N ALA A 126 24.28 -11.92 3.10
CA ALA A 126 23.92 -13.31 2.84
C ALA A 126 24.04 -13.71 1.35
N GLY A 127 24.30 -12.76 0.45
CA GLY A 127 24.33 -12.99 -1.01
C GLY A 127 22.99 -13.35 -1.59
N LEU A 128 21.90 -12.87 -1.00
CA LEU A 128 20.52 -13.17 -1.40
C LEU A 128 19.80 -11.92 -1.91
N PRO A 129 18.99 -12.02 -2.99
CA PRO A 129 18.03 -10.98 -3.30
C PRO A 129 17.07 -10.78 -2.12
N LEU A 130 16.62 -9.54 -1.91
CA LEU A 130 15.83 -9.18 -0.73
C LEU A 130 14.54 -10.00 -0.60
N TYR A 131 13.82 -10.25 -1.69
CA TYR A 131 12.62 -11.07 -1.68
C TYR A 131 12.88 -12.53 -1.22
N ARG A 132 14.06 -13.10 -1.56
CA ARG A 132 14.48 -14.41 -1.07
C ARG A 132 14.90 -14.40 0.38
N TYR A 133 15.57 -13.34 0.81
CA TYR A 133 15.90 -13.17 2.21
C TYR A 133 14.65 -13.17 3.10
N PHE A 134 13.58 -12.49 2.66
CA PHE A 134 12.30 -12.49 3.37
C PHE A 134 11.53 -13.81 3.26
N GLY A 135 11.55 -14.46 2.11
CA GLY A 135 10.71 -15.63 1.82
C GLY A 135 11.40 -16.99 2.08
N GLY A 136 12.70 -16.98 2.32
CA GLY A 136 13.50 -18.20 2.52
C GLY A 136 13.45 -19.14 1.31
N SER A 137 13.38 -20.45 1.58
CA SER A 137 13.35 -21.51 0.55
C SER A 137 11.94 -21.82 0.03
N SER A 138 10.92 -21.13 0.49
CA SER A 138 9.53 -21.37 0.05
C SER A 138 9.33 -20.96 -1.42
N PRO A 139 8.39 -21.61 -2.14
CA PRO A 139 8.00 -21.16 -3.47
C PRO A 139 7.53 -19.71 -3.45
N MET A 140 8.01 -18.90 -4.39
CA MET A 140 7.64 -17.50 -4.52
C MET A 140 6.42 -17.34 -5.41
N VAL A 141 5.60 -16.33 -5.10
CA VAL A 141 4.37 -16.01 -5.84
C VAL A 141 4.41 -14.54 -6.23
N MET A 142 4.23 -14.27 -7.53
CA MET A 142 4.12 -12.89 -8.03
C MET A 142 2.78 -12.29 -7.59
N PRO A 143 2.74 -11.03 -7.18
CA PRO A 143 1.48 -10.42 -6.77
C PRO A 143 0.62 -10.00 -7.98
N VAL A 144 -0.72 -10.10 -7.84
CA VAL A 144 -1.66 -9.44 -8.75
C VAL A 144 -1.63 -7.93 -8.44
N PRO A 145 -1.36 -7.07 -9.42
CA PRO A 145 -1.32 -5.63 -9.20
C PRO A 145 -2.72 -5.03 -9.19
N MET A 146 -2.99 -4.17 -8.21
CA MET A 146 -4.11 -3.26 -8.15
C MET A 146 -3.64 -1.89 -8.65
N MET A 147 -3.98 -1.55 -9.89
CA MET A 147 -3.44 -0.38 -10.58
C MET A 147 -4.46 0.76 -10.56
N ASN A 148 -4.16 1.83 -9.83
CA ASN A 148 -5.02 3.00 -9.72
C ASN A 148 -4.98 3.84 -11.00
N VAL A 149 -6.02 3.76 -11.83
CA VAL A 149 -6.08 4.43 -13.14
C VAL A 149 -6.93 5.71 -13.17
N ILE A 150 -7.88 5.86 -12.22
CA ILE A 150 -8.63 7.11 -12.00
C ILE A 150 -8.61 7.47 -10.52
N ASN A 151 -8.20 8.71 -10.23
CA ASN A 151 -8.11 9.29 -8.90
C ASN A 151 -9.28 10.24 -8.61
N GLY A 152 -9.76 10.19 -7.37
CA GLY A 152 -10.72 11.12 -6.78
C GLY A 152 -10.34 11.45 -5.34
N GLY A 153 -11.30 11.88 -4.53
CA GLY A 153 -11.11 12.17 -3.11
C GLY A 153 -9.90 13.06 -2.81
N GLU A 154 -9.11 12.71 -1.82
CA GLU A 154 -7.90 13.46 -1.43
C GLU A 154 -6.75 13.31 -2.45
N HIS A 155 -6.83 12.36 -3.39
CA HIS A 155 -5.79 12.14 -4.42
C HIS A 155 -5.95 13.03 -5.66
N ALA A 156 -7.07 13.74 -5.80
CA ALA A 156 -7.34 14.59 -6.95
C ALA A 156 -8.29 15.75 -6.62
N ASN A 157 -8.06 16.90 -7.22
CA ASN A 157 -8.97 18.02 -7.10
C ASN A 157 -10.06 17.94 -8.20
N ASN A 158 -11.02 17.05 -8.00
CA ASN A 158 -12.16 16.82 -8.90
C ASN A 158 -13.45 16.52 -8.10
N SER A 159 -14.53 16.17 -8.80
CA SER A 159 -15.85 15.88 -8.20
C SER A 159 -16.06 14.44 -7.77
N LEU A 160 -15.10 13.54 -7.99
CA LEU A 160 -15.23 12.13 -7.67
C LEU A 160 -14.97 11.92 -6.18
N ASP A 161 -15.99 11.43 -5.43
CA ASP A 161 -15.88 11.19 -3.99
C ASP A 161 -15.03 9.95 -3.67
N ILE A 162 -15.16 8.87 -4.47
CA ILE A 162 -14.34 7.65 -4.33
C ILE A 162 -12.89 7.95 -4.70
N GLN A 163 -11.97 7.59 -3.81
CA GLN A 163 -10.58 8.01 -3.90
C GLN A 163 -9.81 7.36 -5.03
N GLU A 164 -10.06 6.04 -5.28
CA GLU A 164 -9.35 5.30 -6.33
C GLU A 164 -10.28 4.33 -7.06
N CYS A 165 -10.16 4.33 -8.40
CA CYS A 165 -10.75 3.32 -9.26
C CYS A 165 -9.60 2.55 -9.94
N MET A 166 -9.50 1.26 -9.63
CA MET A 166 -8.38 0.40 -9.97
C MET A 166 -8.75 -0.71 -10.94
N ILE A 167 -7.78 -1.15 -11.73
CA ILE A 167 -7.85 -2.35 -12.57
C ILE A 167 -6.96 -3.46 -11.99
N MET A 168 -7.41 -4.71 -12.13
CA MET A 168 -6.69 -5.90 -11.69
C MET A 168 -6.67 -6.93 -12.82
N PRO A 169 -5.57 -7.06 -13.59
CA PRO A 169 -5.40 -8.11 -14.59
C PRO A 169 -5.26 -9.48 -13.91
N VAL A 170 -6.23 -10.39 -14.11
CA VAL A 170 -6.30 -11.67 -13.36
C VAL A 170 -6.23 -12.92 -14.23
N SER A 171 -6.33 -12.82 -15.56
CA SER A 171 -6.25 -13.98 -16.45
C SER A 171 -4.92 -14.10 -17.21
N MET A 172 -3.93 -13.29 -16.83
CA MET A 172 -2.63 -13.26 -17.49
C MET A 172 -1.75 -14.44 -17.06
N GLY A 173 -0.87 -14.89 -17.96
CA GLY A 173 0.03 -16.02 -17.70
C GLY A 173 1.26 -15.68 -16.87
N SER A 174 1.56 -14.38 -16.68
CA SER A 174 2.73 -13.88 -15.96
C SER A 174 2.48 -12.47 -15.43
N PHE A 175 3.32 -12.02 -14.49
CA PHE A 175 3.29 -10.62 -14.03
C PHE A 175 3.62 -9.64 -15.16
N ARG A 176 4.60 -9.97 -16.01
CA ARG A 176 4.96 -9.18 -17.20
C ARG A 176 3.76 -8.94 -18.10
N GLU A 177 2.96 -9.96 -18.37
CA GLU A 177 1.75 -9.83 -19.20
C GLU A 177 0.64 -9.04 -18.47
N ALA A 178 0.54 -9.17 -17.15
CA ALA A 178 -0.38 -8.37 -16.34
C ALA A 178 0.00 -6.88 -16.38
N LEU A 179 1.29 -6.56 -16.26
CA LEU A 179 1.79 -5.19 -16.35
C LEU A 179 1.58 -4.61 -17.77
N ARG A 180 1.84 -5.40 -18.84
CA ARG A 180 1.55 -5.01 -20.21
C ARG A 180 0.06 -4.69 -20.40
N CYS A 181 -0.81 -5.58 -19.95
CA CYS A 181 -2.26 -5.38 -20.01
C CYS A 181 -2.67 -4.06 -19.34
N GLY A 182 -2.19 -3.81 -18.13
CA GLY A 182 -2.47 -2.56 -17.42
C GLY A 182 -1.96 -1.33 -18.19
N ALA A 183 -0.74 -1.38 -18.73
CA ALA A 183 -0.15 -0.27 -19.50
C ALA A 183 -0.95 0.03 -20.78
N GLU A 184 -1.40 -0.98 -21.50
CA GLU A 184 -2.23 -0.83 -22.69
C GLU A 184 -3.59 -0.21 -22.34
N ILE A 185 -4.25 -0.69 -21.27
CA ILE A 185 -5.51 -0.11 -20.79
C ILE A 185 -5.32 1.36 -20.39
N PHE A 186 -4.25 1.68 -19.65
CA PHE A 186 -3.96 3.05 -19.25
C PHE A 186 -3.78 4.01 -20.42
N GLN A 187 -3.11 3.57 -21.49
CA GLN A 187 -2.95 4.38 -22.70
C GLN A 187 -4.27 4.53 -23.49
N HIS A 188 -5.12 3.50 -23.51
CA HIS A 188 -6.46 3.62 -24.10
C HIS A 188 -7.36 4.53 -23.27
N LEU A 189 -7.31 4.44 -21.93
CA LEU A 189 -8.04 5.33 -21.03
C LEU A 189 -7.65 6.80 -21.26
N LYS A 190 -6.37 7.09 -21.43
CA LYS A 190 -5.90 8.44 -21.78
C LYS A 190 -6.59 9.00 -23.03
N LYS A 191 -6.66 8.20 -24.11
CA LYS A 191 -7.32 8.60 -25.35
C LYS A 191 -8.82 8.84 -25.18
N ILE A 192 -9.49 7.99 -24.39
CA ILE A 192 -10.93 8.09 -24.13
C ILE A 192 -11.24 9.34 -23.29
N VAL A 193 -10.47 9.58 -22.25
CA VAL A 193 -10.60 10.76 -21.38
C VAL A 193 -10.40 12.04 -22.19
N ASP A 194 -9.35 12.10 -23.02
CA ASP A 194 -9.06 13.23 -23.92
C ASP A 194 -10.18 13.46 -24.95
N ALA A 195 -10.65 12.40 -25.61
CA ALA A 195 -11.73 12.48 -26.60
C ALA A 195 -13.06 12.98 -26.02
N LYS A 196 -13.29 12.77 -24.73
CA LYS A 196 -14.47 13.29 -23.99
C LYS A 196 -14.26 14.72 -23.48
N GLY A 197 -13.09 15.31 -23.73
CA GLY A 197 -12.75 16.68 -23.31
C GLY A 197 -12.35 16.81 -21.84
N TYR A 198 -12.05 15.72 -21.15
CA TYR A 198 -11.54 15.73 -19.79
C TYR A 198 -10.01 15.93 -19.77
N PRO A 199 -9.46 16.55 -18.70
CA PRO A 199 -8.01 16.67 -18.56
C PRO A 199 -7.34 15.29 -18.38
N THR A 200 -6.18 15.12 -18.99
CA THR A 200 -5.33 13.94 -18.84
C THR A 200 -4.17 14.15 -17.85
N THR A 201 -4.30 15.14 -16.98
CA THR A 201 -3.41 15.33 -15.83
C THR A 201 -3.57 14.17 -14.85
N VAL A 202 -2.49 13.83 -14.16
CA VAL A 202 -2.48 12.71 -13.20
C VAL A 202 -2.41 13.22 -11.77
N GLY A 203 -3.03 12.46 -10.87
CA GLY A 203 -2.95 12.69 -9.42
C GLY A 203 -1.63 12.19 -8.81
N ASP A 204 -1.55 12.21 -7.49
CA ASP A 204 -0.35 11.84 -6.73
C ASP A 204 0.10 10.40 -6.99
N GLU A 205 -0.83 9.51 -7.30
CA GLU A 205 -0.56 8.09 -7.56
C GLU A 205 -0.45 7.74 -9.05
N GLY A 206 -0.46 8.74 -9.93
CA GLY A 206 -0.25 8.57 -11.36
C GLY A 206 -1.48 8.20 -12.19
N GLY A 207 -2.66 8.01 -11.57
CA GLY A 207 -3.93 7.84 -12.27
C GLY A 207 -4.47 9.18 -12.80
N PHE A 208 -5.35 9.14 -13.82
CA PHE A 208 -6.00 10.35 -14.34
C PHE A 208 -6.99 10.93 -13.33
N ALA A 209 -7.19 12.22 -13.38
CA ALA A 209 -8.08 12.96 -12.48
C ALA A 209 -9.18 13.71 -13.26
N PRO A 210 -10.04 13.01 -14.04
CA PRO A 210 -11.11 13.64 -14.79
C PRO A 210 -12.20 14.16 -13.85
N ASN A 211 -12.87 15.25 -14.27
CA ASN A 211 -13.99 15.80 -13.52
C ASN A 211 -15.31 15.14 -13.95
N VAL A 212 -15.47 13.86 -13.60
CA VAL A 212 -16.63 13.03 -13.93
C VAL A 212 -17.82 13.33 -13.04
N SER A 213 -19.03 12.93 -13.46
CA SER A 213 -20.28 13.15 -12.75
C SER A 213 -20.47 12.25 -11.51
N GLY A 214 -19.67 11.20 -11.37
CA GLY A 214 -19.72 10.26 -10.24
C GLY A 214 -18.98 8.96 -10.53
N THR A 215 -19.07 8.04 -9.57
CA THR A 215 -18.34 6.76 -9.57
C THR A 215 -18.72 5.88 -10.78
N GLU A 216 -20.00 5.84 -11.12
CA GLU A 216 -20.49 5.01 -12.24
C GLU A 216 -19.90 5.48 -13.58
N GLU A 217 -19.75 6.79 -13.82
CA GLU A 217 -19.09 7.31 -15.02
C GLU A 217 -17.60 6.94 -15.06
N ALA A 218 -16.89 7.06 -13.93
CA ALA A 218 -15.49 6.66 -13.84
C ALA A 218 -15.30 5.17 -14.20
N LEU A 219 -16.14 4.30 -13.66
CA LEU A 219 -16.09 2.85 -13.93
C LEU A 219 -16.44 2.53 -15.41
N ASN A 220 -17.38 3.25 -16.00
CA ASN A 220 -17.71 3.10 -17.42
C ASN A 220 -16.53 3.49 -18.34
N LEU A 221 -15.80 4.59 -18.02
CA LEU A 221 -14.59 4.98 -18.76
C LEU A 221 -13.52 3.88 -18.70
N ILE A 222 -13.34 3.27 -17.53
CA ILE A 222 -12.38 2.17 -17.34
C ILE A 222 -12.81 0.93 -18.15
N GLN A 223 -14.08 0.55 -18.12
CA GLN A 223 -14.58 -0.58 -18.92
C GLN A 223 -14.42 -0.33 -20.43
N GLU A 224 -14.71 0.88 -20.89
CA GLU A 224 -14.49 1.28 -22.28
C GLU A 224 -13.01 1.14 -22.67
N ALA A 225 -12.09 1.53 -21.77
CA ALA A 225 -10.65 1.40 -21.99
C ALA A 225 -10.17 -0.08 -22.00
N ILE A 226 -10.71 -0.93 -21.14
CA ILE A 226 -10.41 -2.37 -21.12
C ILE A 226 -10.81 -3.01 -22.45
N VAL A 227 -12.03 -2.74 -22.94
CA VAL A 227 -12.52 -3.25 -24.22
C VAL A 227 -11.70 -2.70 -25.39
N ALA A 228 -11.38 -1.41 -25.39
CA ALA A 228 -10.57 -0.77 -26.43
C ALA A 228 -9.14 -1.34 -26.50
N ALA A 229 -8.60 -1.81 -25.37
CA ALA A 229 -7.31 -2.49 -25.29
C ALA A 229 -7.37 -3.97 -25.72
N GLY A 230 -8.56 -4.50 -26.03
CA GLY A 230 -8.75 -5.88 -26.49
C GLY A 230 -8.93 -6.92 -25.39
N TYR A 231 -9.22 -6.47 -24.15
CA TYR A 231 -9.47 -7.35 -23.01
C TYR A 231 -10.95 -7.38 -22.63
N VAL A 232 -11.36 -8.40 -21.88
CA VAL A 232 -12.75 -8.63 -21.47
C VAL A 232 -12.94 -8.26 -20.00
N PRO A 233 -13.73 -7.18 -19.68
CA PRO A 233 -14.07 -6.85 -18.31
C PRO A 233 -14.77 -8.01 -17.59
N GLY A 234 -14.39 -8.28 -16.33
CA GLY A 234 -14.93 -9.38 -15.53
C GLY A 234 -14.30 -10.74 -15.80
N GLN A 235 -13.66 -10.92 -16.94
CA GLN A 235 -12.95 -12.16 -17.28
C GLN A 235 -11.44 -11.98 -17.18
N ASP A 236 -10.86 -11.05 -17.93
CA ASP A 236 -9.43 -10.79 -18.02
C ASP A 236 -8.99 -9.79 -16.95
N VAL A 237 -9.82 -8.77 -16.73
CA VAL A 237 -9.56 -7.66 -15.83
C VAL A 237 -10.76 -7.46 -14.90
N LEU A 238 -10.51 -7.48 -13.62
CA LEU A 238 -11.47 -7.11 -12.58
C LEU A 238 -11.24 -5.67 -12.14
N LEU A 239 -12.21 -5.10 -11.44
CA LEU A 239 -12.13 -3.74 -10.91
C LEU A 239 -11.99 -3.77 -9.40
N ALA A 240 -11.35 -2.74 -8.84
CA ALA A 240 -11.29 -2.51 -7.41
C ALA A 240 -11.50 -1.02 -7.10
N LEU A 241 -12.01 -0.75 -5.91
CA LEU A 241 -12.22 0.60 -5.39
C LEU A 241 -11.42 0.80 -4.11
N ASP A 242 -10.98 2.01 -3.88
CA ASP A 242 -10.67 2.55 -2.55
C ASP A 242 -11.62 3.71 -2.28
N CYS A 243 -12.51 3.52 -1.31
CA CYS A 243 -13.49 4.54 -0.96
C CYS A 243 -12.91 5.62 -0.08
N ALA A 244 -11.93 5.31 0.77
CA ALA A 244 -11.43 6.18 1.83
C ALA A 244 -12.59 6.84 2.61
N ALA A 245 -13.59 6.03 3.00
CA ALA A 245 -14.89 6.52 3.44
C ALA A 245 -14.87 7.37 4.72
N SER A 246 -13.78 7.30 5.50
CA SER A 246 -13.56 8.19 6.64
C SER A 246 -13.56 9.68 6.25
N GLU A 247 -13.11 10.02 5.02
CA GLU A 247 -12.99 11.40 4.53
C GLU A 247 -14.36 12.07 4.33
N PHE A 248 -15.38 11.30 3.97
CA PHE A 248 -16.73 11.80 3.76
C PHE A 248 -17.76 11.31 4.79
N TYR A 249 -17.32 10.66 5.88
CA TYR A 249 -18.21 10.27 6.99
C TYR A 249 -18.37 11.42 7.99
N LYS A 250 -19.59 11.92 8.12
CA LYS A 250 -19.93 13.05 9.02
C LYS A 250 -21.27 12.82 9.71
N ASN A 251 -21.28 13.01 11.02
CA ASN A 251 -22.52 12.93 11.82
C ASN A 251 -23.33 11.64 11.61
N GLY A 252 -22.65 10.51 11.47
CA GLY A 252 -23.28 9.20 11.25
C GLY A 252 -23.76 8.96 9.82
N LYS A 253 -23.31 9.76 8.85
CA LYS A 253 -23.68 9.63 7.44
C LYS A 253 -22.48 9.71 6.51
N TYR A 254 -22.56 9.06 5.38
CA TYR A 254 -21.66 9.10 4.26
C TYR A 254 -22.14 10.14 3.25
N GLU A 255 -21.38 11.24 3.13
CA GLU A 255 -21.74 12.43 2.33
C GLU A 255 -20.98 12.43 1.00
N LEU A 256 -21.52 11.78 -0.02
CA LEU A 256 -20.96 11.79 -1.38
C LEU A 256 -21.37 13.09 -2.08
N LYS A 257 -20.59 14.12 -1.91
CA LYS A 257 -20.92 15.49 -2.36
C LYS A 257 -20.97 15.62 -3.88
N GLY A 258 -20.07 14.93 -4.59
CA GLY A 258 -20.02 14.93 -6.05
C GLY A 258 -21.27 14.33 -6.67
N GLU A 259 -21.89 13.37 -5.99
CA GLU A 259 -23.12 12.70 -6.42
C GLU A 259 -24.38 13.26 -5.73
N GLY A 260 -24.22 14.16 -4.74
CA GLY A 260 -25.33 14.77 -4.01
C GLY A 260 -26.07 13.79 -3.09
N LEU A 261 -25.39 12.76 -2.58
CA LEU A 261 -25.96 11.71 -1.74
C LEU A 261 -25.55 11.89 -0.27
N SER A 262 -26.48 11.58 0.66
CA SER A 262 -26.25 11.54 2.12
C SER A 262 -26.86 10.24 2.65
N LEU A 263 -26.01 9.26 2.97
CA LEU A 263 -26.41 7.86 3.19
C LEU A 263 -26.08 7.41 4.62
N THR A 264 -26.90 6.55 5.18
CA THR A 264 -26.55 5.76 6.37
C THR A 264 -25.58 4.63 5.99
N ALA A 265 -25.07 3.88 6.96
CA ALA A 265 -24.21 2.72 6.68
C ALA A 265 -24.91 1.68 5.79
N GLU A 266 -26.19 1.39 6.06
CA GLU A 266 -27.01 0.52 5.22
C GLU A 266 -27.20 1.09 3.81
N GLY A 267 -27.53 2.38 3.71
CA GLY A 267 -27.70 3.05 2.41
C GLY A 267 -26.41 3.09 1.59
N PHE A 268 -25.27 3.28 2.23
CA PHE A 268 -23.99 3.22 1.53
C PHE A 268 -23.62 1.78 1.14
N THR A 269 -23.97 0.79 1.97
CA THR A 269 -23.86 -0.63 1.58
C THR A 269 -24.74 -0.94 0.35
N ASP A 270 -25.98 -0.44 0.29
CA ASP A 270 -26.86 -0.59 -0.89
C ASP A 270 -26.26 0.04 -2.14
N TYR A 271 -25.63 1.20 -2.00
CA TYR A 271 -24.94 1.88 -3.08
C TYR A 271 -23.78 1.03 -3.62
N LEU A 272 -22.90 0.53 -2.74
CA LEU A 272 -21.76 -0.32 -3.11
C LEU A 272 -22.21 -1.64 -3.72
N GLU A 273 -23.27 -2.27 -3.18
CA GLU A 273 -23.84 -3.49 -3.74
C GLU A 273 -24.36 -3.27 -5.17
N THR A 274 -25.04 -2.14 -5.40
CA THR A 274 -25.50 -1.74 -6.74
C THR A 274 -24.35 -1.59 -7.73
N LEU A 275 -23.22 -1.00 -7.31
CA LEU A 275 -22.02 -0.92 -8.15
C LEU A 275 -21.44 -2.31 -8.43
N CYS A 276 -21.37 -3.20 -7.45
CA CYS A 276 -20.91 -4.58 -7.62
C CYS A 276 -21.82 -5.43 -8.53
N ASP A 277 -23.09 -5.10 -8.61
CA ASP A 277 -24.04 -5.78 -9.52
C ASP A 277 -23.88 -5.30 -10.98
N LYS A 278 -23.48 -4.04 -11.18
CA LYS A 278 -23.28 -3.44 -12.52
C LYS A 278 -21.87 -3.65 -13.08
N PHE A 279 -20.87 -3.71 -12.22
CA PHE A 279 -19.45 -3.72 -12.60
C PHE A 279 -18.73 -4.93 -11.98
N PRO A 280 -17.69 -5.47 -12.64
CA PRO A 280 -16.93 -6.61 -12.13
C PRO A 280 -15.98 -6.21 -10.97
N ILE A 281 -16.51 -5.61 -9.93
CA ILE A 281 -15.77 -5.18 -8.74
C ILE A 281 -15.52 -6.41 -7.86
N VAL A 282 -14.24 -6.70 -7.58
CA VAL A 282 -13.80 -7.83 -6.76
C VAL A 282 -13.27 -7.39 -5.40
N SER A 283 -12.88 -6.12 -5.26
CA SER A 283 -12.26 -5.60 -4.04
C SER A 283 -12.71 -4.17 -3.76
N ILE A 284 -13.02 -3.88 -2.50
CA ILE A 284 -13.33 -2.52 -2.02
C ILE A 284 -12.53 -2.27 -0.74
N GLU A 285 -11.72 -1.24 -0.76
CA GLU A 285 -10.92 -0.78 0.38
C GLU A 285 -11.65 0.36 1.09
N ASP A 286 -11.54 0.36 2.42
CA ASP A 286 -12.11 1.36 3.34
C ASP A 286 -13.51 1.83 2.94
N ALA A 287 -14.36 0.82 2.70
CA ALA A 287 -15.75 1.01 2.29
C ALA A 287 -16.64 1.58 3.39
N MET A 288 -16.17 1.63 4.63
CA MET A 288 -16.78 2.29 5.78
C MET A 288 -15.71 3.09 6.52
N ALA A 289 -16.13 4.08 7.30
CA ALA A 289 -15.23 4.87 8.14
C ALA A 289 -14.49 4.01 9.17
N GLU A 290 -13.27 4.39 9.54
CA GLU A 290 -12.41 3.64 10.48
C GLU A 290 -13.02 3.39 11.85
N GLY A 291 -13.95 4.25 12.28
CA GLY A 291 -14.68 4.16 13.55
C GLY A 291 -16.05 3.51 13.47
N ASP A 292 -16.58 3.28 12.27
CA ASP A 292 -17.94 2.72 12.06
C ASP A 292 -17.91 1.19 11.98
N TRP A 293 -17.58 0.54 13.10
CA TRP A 293 -17.48 -0.92 13.17
C TRP A 293 -18.82 -1.64 12.96
N GLU A 294 -19.94 -1.01 13.32
CA GLU A 294 -21.29 -1.53 13.03
C GLU A 294 -21.57 -1.50 11.52
N GLY A 295 -21.24 -0.40 10.85
CA GLY A 295 -21.33 -0.28 9.39
C GLY A 295 -20.44 -1.30 8.68
N TRP A 296 -19.21 -1.49 9.14
CA TRP A 296 -18.30 -2.53 8.64
C TRP A 296 -18.89 -3.94 8.80
N LYS A 297 -19.55 -4.22 9.92
CA LYS A 297 -20.20 -5.51 10.14
C LYS A 297 -21.36 -5.73 9.17
N ILE A 298 -22.22 -4.73 8.98
CA ILE A 298 -23.33 -4.78 8.00
C ILE A 298 -22.79 -5.06 6.59
N LEU A 299 -21.78 -4.31 6.17
CA LEU A 299 -21.14 -4.47 4.87
C LEU A 299 -20.54 -5.87 4.69
N THR A 300 -19.82 -6.36 5.72
CA THR A 300 -19.16 -7.67 5.66
C THR A 300 -20.18 -8.81 5.56
N ASP A 301 -21.25 -8.76 6.32
CA ASP A 301 -22.30 -9.78 6.28
C ASP A 301 -23.00 -9.84 4.91
N ARG A 302 -23.14 -8.69 4.23
CA ARG A 302 -23.79 -8.60 2.91
C ARG A 302 -22.86 -8.93 1.74
N LEU A 303 -21.67 -8.34 1.70
CA LEU A 303 -20.77 -8.39 0.55
C LEU A 303 -19.55 -9.30 0.75
N GLY A 304 -19.18 -9.63 1.97
CA GLY A 304 -17.90 -10.29 2.28
C GLY A 304 -17.68 -11.67 1.67
N LYS A 305 -18.76 -12.34 1.18
CA LYS A 305 -18.66 -13.62 0.47
C LYS A 305 -18.39 -13.48 -1.03
N ARG A 306 -18.61 -12.30 -1.59
CA ARG A 306 -18.49 -12.05 -3.05
C ARG A 306 -17.45 -10.96 -3.39
N VAL A 307 -17.08 -10.15 -2.41
CA VAL A 307 -16.15 -9.03 -2.58
C VAL A 307 -15.09 -9.06 -1.48
N GLN A 308 -13.84 -8.85 -1.85
CA GLN A 308 -12.74 -8.61 -0.91
C GLN A 308 -12.95 -7.24 -0.27
N LEU A 309 -13.08 -7.20 1.05
CA LEU A 309 -13.27 -5.99 1.85
C LEU A 309 -11.97 -5.72 2.60
N VAL A 310 -11.24 -4.71 2.15
CA VAL A 310 -9.89 -4.39 2.63
C VAL A 310 -9.97 -3.30 3.69
N GLY A 311 -9.44 -3.57 4.89
CA GLY A 311 -9.24 -2.55 5.92
C GLY A 311 -7.86 -1.90 5.80
N ASP A 312 -7.82 -0.61 5.48
CA ASP A 312 -6.65 0.26 5.51
C ASP A 312 -6.65 1.05 6.83
N ASP A 313 -7.35 2.18 6.89
CA ASP A 313 -7.49 2.98 8.12
C ASP A 313 -8.18 2.19 9.25
N LEU A 314 -9.00 1.21 8.89
CA LEU A 314 -9.63 0.30 9.85
C LEU A 314 -8.60 -0.47 10.67
N PHE A 315 -7.51 -0.95 10.07
CA PHE A 315 -6.53 -1.84 10.74
C PHE A 315 -5.16 -1.22 10.93
N VAL A 316 -4.78 -0.22 10.14
CA VAL A 316 -3.50 0.50 10.16
C VAL A 316 -2.28 -0.41 10.31
N THR A 317 -2.28 -1.58 9.66
CA THR A 317 -1.23 -2.61 9.76
C THR A 317 -0.96 -3.10 11.20
N ASN A 318 -1.90 -2.87 12.12
CA ASN A 318 -1.74 -3.15 13.55
C ASN A 318 -2.37 -4.50 13.92
N THR A 319 -1.55 -5.44 14.41
CA THR A 319 -1.98 -6.81 14.75
C THR A 319 -3.06 -6.85 15.83
N ARG A 320 -3.06 -5.92 16.80
CA ARG A 320 -4.08 -5.89 17.86
C ARG A 320 -5.44 -5.49 17.31
N ILE A 321 -5.46 -4.50 16.40
CA ILE A 321 -6.71 -4.05 15.78
C ILE A 321 -7.20 -5.10 14.77
N LEU A 322 -6.28 -5.71 14.01
CA LEU A 322 -6.60 -6.81 13.10
C LEU A 322 -7.21 -8.00 13.87
N ALA A 323 -6.62 -8.40 15.01
CA ALA A 323 -7.17 -9.47 15.84
C ALA A 323 -8.61 -9.18 16.29
N GLN A 324 -8.89 -7.94 16.69
CA GLN A 324 -10.25 -7.50 17.03
C GLN A 324 -11.21 -7.60 15.83
N GLY A 325 -10.76 -7.22 14.63
CA GLY A 325 -11.58 -7.33 13.41
C GLY A 325 -11.87 -8.80 13.04
N ILE A 326 -10.87 -9.67 13.17
CA ILE A 326 -11.02 -11.11 12.95
C ILE A 326 -12.04 -11.71 13.94
N GLU A 327 -11.93 -11.38 15.23
CA GLU A 327 -12.86 -11.86 16.27
C GLU A 327 -14.30 -11.41 16.01
N GLN A 328 -14.49 -10.18 15.54
CA GLN A 328 -15.83 -9.64 15.26
C GLN A 328 -16.34 -10.01 13.86
N GLY A 329 -15.53 -10.64 13.00
CA GLY A 329 -15.90 -10.96 11.63
C GLY A 329 -16.14 -9.71 10.78
N VAL A 330 -15.24 -8.74 10.88
CA VAL A 330 -15.27 -7.45 10.17
C VAL A 330 -14.19 -7.45 9.10
N ALA A 331 -14.52 -7.05 7.87
CA ALA A 331 -13.68 -7.15 6.68
C ALA A 331 -13.27 -8.61 6.35
N ASN A 332 -12.43 -8.82 5.37
CA ASN A 332 -11.84 -10.13 5.01
C ASN A 332 -10.47 -10.00 4.35
N SER A 333 -9.89 -8.80 4.42
CA SER A 333 -8.56 -8.47 3.90
C SER A 333 -7.98 -7.29 4.69
N ILE A 334 -6.65 -7.19 4.70
CA ILE A 334 -5.94 -6.05 5.28
C ILE A 334 -5.03 -5.40 4.24
N LEU A 335 -5.00 -4.07 4.22
CA LEU A 335 -3.94 -3.32 3.55
C LEU A 335 -2.71 -3.23 4.44
N ILE A 336 -1.54 -3.45 3.87
CA ILE A 336 -0.27 -3.46 4.59
C ILE A 336 0.57 -2.26 4.13
N LYS A 337 0.68 -1.28 4.98
CA LYS A 337 1.54 -0.10 4.80
C LYS A 337 2.64 -0.10 5.85
N ILE A 338 3.86 -0.34 5.44
CA ILE A 338 5.00 -0.56 6.35
C ILE A 338 5.23 0.60 7.33
N ASN A 339 4.94 1.84 6.91
CA ASN A 339 5.12 3.02 7.76
C ASN A 339 3.96 3.27 8.74
N GLN A 340 2.80 2.61 8.58
CA GLN A 340 1.71 2.71 9.56
C GLN A 340 2.04 2.04 10.89
N ILE A 341 3.01 1.12 10.90
CA ILE A 341 3.44 0.38 12.09
C ILE A 341 4.90 0.63 12.46
N GLY A 342 5.79 0.82 11.49
CA GLY A 342 7.15 1.35 11.69
C GLY A 342 8.29 0.35 11.82
N THR A 343 8.03 -0.97 11.74
CA THR A 343 9.08 -2.00 11.64
C THR A 343 8.68 -3.12 10.68
N LEU A 344 9.66 -3.81 10.09
CA LEU A 344 9.42 -4.96 9.24
C LEU A 344 8.87 -6.16 10.04
N THR A 345 9.34 -6.38 11.25
CA THR A 345 8.87 -7.50 12.11
C THR A 345 7.39 -7.37 12.43
N GLU A 346 6.91 -6.18 12.80
CA GLU A 346 5.47 -5.95 13.04
C GLU A 346 4.66 -6.06 11.74
N THR A 347 5.20 -5.56 10.63
CA THR A 347 4.59 -5.70 9.29
C THR A 347 4.39 -7.17 8.91
N PHE A 348 5.43 -7.98 9.07
CA PHE A 348 5.39 -9.42 8.76
C PHE A 348 4.41 -10.17 9.65
N ALA A 349 4.37 -9.82 10.94
CA ALA A 349 3.39 -10.38 11.88
C ALA A 349 1.94 -10.08 11.47
N ALA A 350 1.66 -8.87 10.95
CA ALA A 350 0.33 -8.51 10.47
C ALA A 350 -0.08 -9.33 9.23
N VAL A 351 0.84 -9.50 8.27
CA VAL A 351 0.62 -10.35 7.08
C VAL A 351 0.34 -11.80 7.47
N GLU A 352 1.16 -12.36 8.36
CA GLU A 352 1.00 -13.75 8.79
C GLU A 352 -0.31 -13.96 9.57
N MET A 353 -0.65 -13.05 10.49
CA MET A 353 -1.91 -13.10 11.22
C MET A 353 -3.12 -13.08 10.27
N ALA A 354 -3.13 -12.21 9.27
CA ALA A 354 -4.19 -12.14 8.27
C ALA A 354 -4.35 -13.48 7.53
N LYS A 355 -3.24 -14.03 7.03
CA LYS A 355 -3.25 -15.30 6.30
C LYS A 355 -3.75 -16.48 7.13
N LEU A 356 -3.31 -16.58 8.39
CA LEU A 356 -3.75 -17.62 9.32
C LEU A 356 -5.26 -17.54 9.63
N ALA A 357 -5.83 -16.34 9.58
CA ALA A 357 -7.26 -16.11 9.75
C ALA A 357 -8.09 -16.29 8.46
N GLY A 358 -7.44 -16.59 7.32
CA GLY A 358 -8.09 -16.68 6.01
C GLY A 358 -8.37 -15.33 5.35
N TYR A 359 -7.84 -14.23 5.91
CA TYR A 359 -7.85 -12.91 5.28
C TYR A 359 -6.75 -12.83 4.22
N THR A 360 -6.97 -12.07 3.17
CA THR A 360 -5.91 -11.69 2.25
C THR A 360 -5.12 -10.50 2.81
N ALA A 361 -3.91 -10.33 2.32
CA ALA A 361 -3.07 -9.15 2.60
C ALA A 361 -2.69 -8.49 1.28
N VAL A 362 -2.84 -7.18 1.19
CA VAL A 362 -2.44 -6.37 0.03
C VAL A 362 -1.27 -5.49 0.46
N ILE A 363 -0.10 -5.71 -0.11
CA ILE A 363 1.05 -4.84 0.15
C ILE A 363 0.86 -3.52 -0.59
N SER A 364 1.02 -2.40 0.11
CA SER A 364 0.65 -1.09 -0.40
C SER A 364 1.77 -0.06 -0.30
N HIS A 365 1.80 0.84 -1.28
CA HIS A 365 2.52 2.09 -1.27
C HIS A 365 1.81 3.14 -0.37
N ARG A 366 2.35 4.36 -0.37
CA ARG A 366 1.68 5.56 0.14
C ARG A 366 1.59 6.62 -0.96
N SER A 367 0.80 7.67 -0.72
CA SER A 367 0.67 8.81 -1.65
C SER A 367 1.99 9.55 -1.84
N GLY A 368 2.79 9.73 -0.80
CA GLY A 368 4.17 10.21 -0.87
C GLY A 368 5.16 9.06 -0.90
N GLU A 369 5.76 8.80 -2.04
CA GLU A 369 6.71 7.71 -2.25
C GLU A 369 8.11 8.23 -2.59
N THR A 370 9.07 7.32 -2.55
CA THR A 370 10.41 7.49 -3.07
C THR A 370 10.66 6.48 -4.20
N ASP A 371 11.86 6.39 -4.71
CA ASP A 371 12.29 5.34 -5.64
C ASP A 371 12.57 3.98 -4.96
N ASP A 372 12.50 3.92 -3.62
CA ASP A 372 12.62 2.67 -2.86
C ASP A 372 11.54 1.66 -3.27
N SER A 373 11.98 0.45 -3.62
CA SER A 373 11.11 -0.61 -4.14
C SER A 373 10.90 -1.78 -3.17
N THR A 374 11.27 -1.62 -1.90
CA THR A 374 11.22 -2.69 -0.88
C THR A 374 9.88 -3.40 -0.80
N ILE A 375 8.76 -2.67 -1.00
CA ILE A 375 7.42 -3.28 -0.95
C ILE A 375 7.19 -4.32 -2.04
N ALA A 376 7.87 -4.24 -3.18
CA ALA A 376 7.83 -5.27 -4.20
C ALA A 376 8.46 -6.58 -3.70
N ASP A 377 9.63 -6.49 -3.06
CA ASP A 377 10.31 -7.64 -2.45
C ASP A 377 9.50 -8.24 -1.30
N ILE A 378 8.86 -7.41 -0.47
CA ILE A 378 7.95 -7.84 0.60
C ILE A 378 6.76 -8.60 0.02
N ALA A 379 6.11 -8.10 -1.04
CA ALA A 379 4.95 -8.73 -1.64
C ALA A 379 5.25 -10.15 -2.15
N VAL A 380 6.41 -10.35 -2.76
CA VAL A 380 6.85 -11.66 -3.26
C VAL A 380 7.34 -12.54 -2.11
N GLY A 381 8.22 -12.04 -1.26
CA GLY A 381 8.83 -12.80 -0.17
C GLY A 381 7.81 -13.32 0.83
N LEU A 382 6.82 -12.51 1.20
CA LEU A 382 5.74 -12.93 2.10
C LEU A 382 4.58 -13.64 1.38
N ARG A 383 4.63 -13.76 0.05
CA ARG A 383 3.55 -14.38 -0.75
C ARG A 383 2.20 -13.73 -0.44
N ALA A 384 2.17 -12.41 -0.43
CA ALA A 384 0.94 -11.65 -0.18
C ALA A 384 -0.07 -11.79 -1.32
N MET A 385 0.39 -12.17 -2.51
CA MET A 385 -0.38 -12.40 -3.74
C MET A 385 -1.04 -11.16 -4.34
N GLN A 386 -1.00 -10.00 -3.66
CA GLN A 386 -1.58 -8.74 -4.15
C GLN A 386 -0.68 -7.57 -3.77
N ILE A 387 -0.59 -6.58 -4.65
CA ILE A 387 0.14 -5.33 -4.42
C ILE A 387 -0.65 -4.14 -4.96
N LYS A 388 -0.76 -3.08 -4.17
CA LYS A 388 -1.34 -1.79 -4.54
C LYS A 388 -0.22 -0.75 -4.55
N THR A 389 0.24 -0.34 -5.74
CA THR A 389 1.40 0.57 -5.86
C THR A 389 1.22 1.66 -6.92
N GLY A 390 -0.03 2.13 -7.06
CA GLY A 390 -0.38 3.25 -7.93
C GLY A 390 -0.58 2.86 -9.38
N SER A 391 -0.50 3.84 -10.26
CA SER A 391 -0.76 3.72 -11.68
C SER A 391 0.51 3.36 -12.47
N LEU A 392 0.38 3.44 -13.79
CA LEU A 392 1.40 3.11 -14.78
C LEU A 392 2.12 4.38 -15.29
N SER A 393 2.20 5.37 -14.44
CA SER A 393 2.93 6.62 -14.63
C SER A 393 3.54 7.09 -13.31
N ARG A 394 4.49 8.02 -13.34
CA ARG A 394 5.35 8.49 -12.25
C ARG A 394 6.38 7.45 -11.81
N SER A 395 7.65 7.85 -11.77
CA SER A 395 8.79 6.95 -11.50
C SER A 395 8.72 6.29 -10.12
N ASP A 396 8.17 6.99 -9.14
CA ASP A 396 7.95 6.51 -7.78
C ASP A 396 6.99 5.30 -7.71
N ARG A 397 6.07 5.17 -8.67
CA ARG A 397 5.19 3.99 -8.82
C ARG A 397 5.86 2.93 -9.68
N ILE A 398 6.40 3.33 -10.82
CA ILE A 398 7.02 2.43 -11.81
C ILE A 398 8.24 1.71 -11.23
N SER A 399 8.96 2.29 -10.26
CA SER A 399 10.11 1.63 -9.60
C SER A 399 9.72 0.27 -9.00
N LYS A 400 8.54 0.16 -8.37
CA LYS A 400 8.02 -1.05 -7.76
C LYS A 400 7.62 -2.10 -8.82
N TYR A 401 6.93 -1.66 -9.89
CA TYR A 401 6.57 -2.54 -11.01
C TYR A 401 7.83 -3.07 -11.72
N ASN A 402 8.82 -2.21 -11.95
CA ASN A 402 10.08 -2.63 -12.56
C ASN A 402 10.87 -3.61 -11.67
N GLN A 403 10.81 -3.44 -10.35
CA GLN A 403 11.40 -4.41 -9.42
C GLN A 403 10.70 -5.77 -9.51
N LEU A 404 9.38 -5.80 -9.60
CA LEU A 404 8.63 -7.05 -9.79
C LEU A 404 8.99 -7.75 -11.11
N LEU A 405 9.23 -6.99 -12.20
CA LEU A 405 9.73 -7.56 -13.46
C LEU A 405 11.10 -8.22 -13.30
N ARG A 406 12.04 -7.59 -12.56
CA ARG A 406 13.36 -8.17 -12.26
C ARG A 406 13.23 -9.43 -11.41
N ILE A 407 12.36 -9.41 -10.41
CA ILE A 407 12.09 -10.60 -9.57
C ILE A 407 11.52 -11.74 -10.41
N GLU A 408 10.55 -11.46 -11.30
CA GLU A 408 9.99 -12.49 -12.19
C GLU A 408 11.05 -13.08 -13.13
N GLU A 409 11.94 -12.22 -13.66
CA GLU A 409 13.06 -12.68 -14.50
C GLU A 409 14.04 -13.55 -13.72
N ASP A 410 14.39 -13.18 -12.47
CA ASP A 410 15.26 -13.98 -11.59
C ASP A 410 14.64 -15.33 -11.19
N LEU A 411 13.33 -15.38 -10.98
CA LEU A 411 12.59 -16.61 -10.70
C LEU A 411 12.48 -17.53 -11.92
N GLY A 412 12.51 -16.99 -13.15
CA GLY A 412 12.40 -17.75 -14.39
C GLY A 412 11.18 -18.67 -14.42
N ASP A 413 11.38 -19.93 -14.78
CA ASP A 413 10.30 -20.93 -14.88
C ASP A 413 9.63 -21.29 -13.53
N THR A 414 10.20 -20.84 -12.40
CA THR A 414 9.60 -21.02 -11.08
C THR A 414 8.67 -19.87 -10.67
N ALA A 415 8.61 -18.81 -11.46
CA ALA A 415 7.68 -17.71 -11.23
C ALA A 415 6.23 -18.20 -11.39
N PHE A 416 5.39 -17.86 -10.41
CA PHE A 416 3.98 -18.20 -10.44
C PHE A 416 3.12 -16.96 -10.28
N TYR A 417 2.28 -16.67 -11.30
CA TYR A 417 1.29 -15.61 -11.24
C TYR A 417 -0.08 -16.18 -10.86
N PRO A 418 -0.67 -15.78 -9.71
CA PRO A 418 -1.81 -16.49 -9.14
C PRO A 418 -3.14 -16.14 -9.84
N GLY A 419 -3.24 -14.97 -10.50
CA GLY A 419 -4.49 -14.50 -11.08
C GLY A 419 -5.64 -14.51 -10.06
N LYS A 420 -6.81 -15.03 -10.44
CA LYS A 420 -7.99 -15.11 -9.54
C LYS A 420 -7.76 -15.90 -8.25
N ARG A 421 -6.70 -16.74 -8.16
CA ARG A 421 -6.37 -17.48 -6.93
C ARG A 421 -5.88 -16.56 -5.81
N ALA A 422 -5.50 -15.30 -6.12
CA ALA A 422 -5.13 -14.32 -5.11
C ALA A 422 -6.29 -13.96 -4.17
N PHE A 423 -7.53 -14.21 -4.59
CA PHE A 423 -8.74 -13.95 -3.80
C PHE A 423 -9.23 -15.21 -3.06
N TYR A 424 -8.34 -15.86 -2.32
CA TYR A 424 -8.67 -17.11 -1.61
C TYR A 424 -9.67 -16.89 -0.45
N ASN A 425 -9.85 -15.67 0.01
CA ASN A 425 -10.85 -15.25 1.00
C ASN A 425 -12.31 -15.26 0.47
N LEU A 426 -12.51 -15.39 -0.85
CA LEU A 426 -13.82 -15.41 -1.51
C LEU A 426 -14.28 -16.83 -1.93
N ARG A 427 -13.73 -17.87 -1.32
CA ARG A 427 -14.02 -19.28 -1.64
C ARG A 427 -15.04 -19.89 -0.68
#